data_83585953f5ef2ca94a6f0e7b5ace0479
#
_entry.id   83585953f5ef2ca94a6f0e7b5ace0479
#
_cell.length_a   1.000
_cell.length_b   1.000
_cell.length_c   1.000
_cell.angle_alpha   90.00
_cell.angle_beta   90.00
_cell.angle_gamma   90.00
#
_symmetry.space_group_name_H-M   'P 1'
#
loop_
_entity.id
_entity.type
_entity.pdbx_description
1 polymer ?
#
loop_
_entity_poly.entity_id
_entity_poly.type
_entity_poly.pdbx_seq_one_letter_code
_entity_poly.pdbx_strand_id
1 'polypeptide(L)'
;LAFDAILEIYLNVADGLVVYEKVIRRHIEDELPFMATENILMQAVKKGGDRQELHERIRELSMKAAYRVKSEGLNNNLLELIAQDGAFNLNLDELMQVLKPERYVGRAPQQTEEFIKGEVLPILEKNKDLLGLKSELKV
;
A
#
# COMPACT_ATOMS: atom_id res chain seq x y z
N LEU A 1 16.20 19.33 30.08
CA LEU A 1 17.47 19.09 29.33
C LEU A 1 17.44 17.78 28.52
N ALA A 2 17.32 16.58 29.14
CA ALA A 2 17.33 15.32 28.39
C ALA A 2 16.09 15.16 27.49
N PHE A 3 14.93 15.54 28.02
CA PHE A 3 13.67 15.49 27.27
C PHE A 3 13.67 16.46 26.07
N ASP A 4 14.22 17.64 26.27
CA ASP A 4 14.36 18.64 25.19
C ASP A 4 15.26 18.12 24.07
N ALA A 5 16.40 17.53 24.43
CA ALA A 5 17.31 16.93 23.45
C ALA A 5 16.66 15.80 22.64
N ILE A 6 15.82 14.97 23.27
CA ILE A 6 15.06 13.93 22.58
C ILE A 6 14.07 14.53 21.59
N LEU A 7 13.33 15.57 21.98
CA LEU A 7 12.38 16.25 21.12
C LEU A 7 13.07 16.94 19.93
N GLU A 8 14.23 17.56 20.16
CA GLU A 8 15.04 18.16 19.09
C GLU A 8 15.52 17.14 18.07
N ILE A 9 16.02 15.98 18.53
CA ILE A 9 16.41 14.88 17.63
C ILE A 9 15.20 14.40 16.86
N TYR A 10 14.04 14.25 17.52
CA TYR A 10 12.82 13.81 16.89
C TYR A 10 12.33 14.78 15.78
N LEU A 11 12.35 16.08 16.08
CA LEU A 11 12.02 17.14 15.12
C LEU A 11 12.98 17.13 13.91
N ASN A 12 14.28 17.00 14.16
CA ASN A 12 15.28 16.92 13.10
C ASN A 12 15.07 15.71 12.19
N VAL A 13 14.78 14.55 12.76
CA VAL A 13 14.45 13.34 11.99
C VAL A 13 13.17 13.52 11.20
N ALA A 14 12.12 14.09 11.81
CA ALA A 14 10.84 14.31 11.16
C ALA A 14 10.92 15.31 9.99
N ASP A 15 11.67 16.40 10.18
CA ASP A 15 11.90 17.42 9.15
C ASP A 15 12.76 16.89 7.99
N GLY A 16 13.68 15.96 8.27
CA GLY A 16 14.55 15.32 7.29
C GLY A 16 13.95 14.11 6.56
N LEU A 17 12.70 13.72 6.86
CA LEU A 17 12.07 12.57 6.20
C LEU A 17 11.86 12.81 4.70
N VAL A 18 12.34 11.86 3.90
CA VAL A 18 12.16 11.88 2.44
C VAL A 18 11.27 10.72 2.03
N VAL A 19 10.18 11.03 1.32
CA VAL A 19 9.26 10.04 0.78
C VAL A 19 9.61 9.74 -0.67
N TYR A 20 10.01 8.52 -0.96
CA TYR A 20 10.33 8.06 -2.31
C TYR A 20 9.09 7.40 -2.95
N GLU A 21 8.17 8.20 -3.44
CA GLU A 21 6.88 7.74 -3.99
C GLU A 21 7.02 6.65 -5.06
N LYS A 22 8.02 6.77 -5.96
CA LYS A 22 8.24 5.77 -7.01
C LYS A 22 8.71 4.41 -6.47
N VAL A 23 9.48 4.42 -5.37
CA VAL A 23 9.95 3.20 -4.70
C VAL A 23 8.76 2.53 -3.99
N ILE A 24 7.94 3.32 -3.29
CA ILE A 24 6.73 2.83 -2.64
C ILE A 24 5.78 2.22 -3.69
N ARG A 25 5.55 2.92 -4.80
CA ARG A 25 4.70 2.42 -5.89
C ARG A 25 5.20 1.09 -6.42
N ARG A 26 6.50 0.97 -6.68
CA ARG A 26 7.11 -0.27 -7.17
C ARG A 26 6.88 -1.44 -6.20
N HIS A 27 7.10 -1.23 -4.90
CA HIS A 27 6.85 -2.26 -3.90
C HIS A 27 5.37 -2.67 -3.85
N ILE A 28 4.44 -1.73 -3.99
CA ILE A 28 3.02 -2.02 -4.06
C ILE A 28 2.70 -2.84 -5.32
N GLU A 29 3.21 -2.45 -6.47
CA GLU A 29 2.99 -3.14 -7.75
C GLU A 29 3.51 -4.59 -7.71
N ASP A 30 4.61 -4.84 -7.02
CA ASP A 30 5.19 -6.18 -6.87
C ASP A 30 4.34 -7.10 -5.96
N GLU A 31 3.72 -6.56 -4.89
CA GLU A 31 3.01 -7.35 -3.87
C GLU A 31 1.49 -7.35 -4.03
N LEU A 32 0.92 -6.29 -4.58
CA LEU A 32 -0.54 -6.11 -4.68
C LEU A 32 -1.26 -7.24 -5.44
N PRO A 33 -0.69 -7.86 -6.49
CA PRO A 33 -1.33 -9.00 -7.16
C PRO A 33 -1.63 -10.16 -6.21
N PHE A 34 -0.74 -10.45 -5.26
CA PHE A 34 -0.96 -11.50 -4.26
C PHE A 34 -2.00 -11.10 -3.21
N MET A 35 -2.00 -9.84 -2.80
CA MET A 35 -2.97 -9.31 -1.83
C MET A 35 -4.40 -9.23 -2.41
N ALA A 36 -4.52 -8.98 -3.70
CA ALA A 36 -5.79 -8.77 -4.38
C ALA A 36 -6.51 -10.06 -4.82
N THR A 37 -5.93 -11.24 -4.57
CA THR A 37 -6.45 -12.52 -5.06
C THR A 37 -7.90 -12.79 -4.68
N GLU A 38 -8.35 -12.43 -3.47
CA GLU A 38 -9.76 -12.57 -3.07
C GLU A 38 -10.67 -11.63 -3.89
N ASN A 39 -10.24 -10.41 -4.14
CA ASN A 39 -11.00 -9.46 -4.94
C ASN A 39 -11.13 -9.92 -6.40
N ILE A 40 -10.06 -10.49 -6.96
CA ILE A 40 -10.05 -11.09 -8.30
C ILE A 40 -11.02 -12.28 -8.33
N LEU A 41 -10.93 -13.18 -7.34
CA LEU A 41 -11.82 -14.32 -7.19
C LEU A 41 -13.29 -13.87 -7.19
N MET A 42 -13.62 -12.87 -6.37
CA MET A 42 -14.98 -12.34 -6.27
C MET A 42 -15.48 -11.72 -7.59
N GLN A 43 -14.60 -11.10 -8.38
CA GLN A 43 -14.98 -10.59 -9.71
C GLN A 43 -15.27 -11.74 -10.69
N ALA A 44 -14.44 -12.79 -10.69
CA ALA A 44 -14.66 -13.95 -11.54
C ALA A 44 -15.97 -14.71 -11.16
N VAL A 45 -16.25 -14.84 -9.87
CA VAL A 45 -17.53 -15.42 -9.38
C VAL A 45 -18.73 -14.60 -9.84
N LYS A 46 -18.67 -13.26 -9.80
CA LYS A 46 -19.73 -12.39 -10.33
C LYS A 46 -19.99 -12.59 -11.84
N LYS A 47 -18.99 -13.04 -12.57
CA LYS A 47 -19.11 -13.40 -13.98
C LYS A 47 -19.58 -14.84 -14.23
N GLY A 48 -19.95 -15.57 -13.16
CA GLY A 48 -20.53 -16.90 -13.24
C GLY A 48 -19.56 -18.05 -13.00
N GLY A 49 -18.31 -17.76 -12.59
CA GLY A 49 -17.34 -18.80 -12.27
C GLY A 49 -17.65 -19.52 -10.95
N ASP A 50 -17.30 -20.81 -10.87
CA ASP A 50 -17.43 -21.59 -9.63
C ASP A 50 -16.36 -21.16 -8.61
N ARG A 51 -16.81 -20.78 -7.39
CA ARG A 51 -15.92 -20.25 -6.36
C ARG A 51 -14.87 -21.26 -5.92
N GLN A 52 -15.21 -22.53 -5.81
CA GLN A 52 -14.29 -23.56 -5.31
C GLN A 52 -13.23 -23.88 -6.37
N GLU A 53 -13.63 -24.02 -7.62
CA GLU A 53 -12.72 -24.24 -8.72
C GLU A 53 -11.76 -23.05 -8.89
N LEU A 54 -12.29 -21.83 -8.90
CA LEU A 54 -11.49 -20.62 -9.04
C LEU A 54 -10.52 -20.40 -7.88
N HIS A 55 -10.92 -20.76 -6.64
CA HIS A 55 -10.05 -20.68 -5.48
C HIS A 55 -8.84 -21.61 -5.62
N GLU A 56 -9.04 -22.83 -6.08
CA GLU A 56 -7.92 -23.77 -6.29
C GLU A 56 -7.00 -23.29 -7.42
N ARG A 57 -7.58 -22.82 -8.54
CA ARG A 57 -6.82 -22.27 -9.66
C ARG A 57 -5.96 -21.09 -9.25
N ILE A 58 -6.54 -20.10 -8.53
CA ILE A 58 -5.79 -18.91 -8.10
C ILE A 58 -4.67 -19.28 -7.12
N ARG A 59 -4.89 -20.29 -6.26
CA ARG A 59 -3.85 -20.84 -5.39
C ARG A 59 -2.67 -21.39 -6.20
N GLU A 60 -2.94 -22.22 -7.21
CA GLU A 60 -1.89 -22.80 -8.07
C GLU A 60 -1.13 -21.73 -8.87
N LEU A 61 -1.85 -20.76 -9.45
CA LEU A 61 -1.24 -19.67 -10.21
C LEU A 61 -0.40 -18.76 -9.30
N SER A 62 -0.88 -18.49 -8.07
CA SER A 62 -0.12 -17.73 -7.07
C SER A 62 1.17 -18.42 -6.67
N MET A 63 1.17 -19.76 -6.51
CA MET A 63 2.38 -20.52 -6.23
C MET A 63 3.38 -20.45 -7.39
N LYS A 64 2.91 -20.53 -8.64
CA LYS A 64 3.79 -20.39 -9.82
C LYS A 64 4.41 -18.99 -9.89
N ALA A 65 3.62 -17.96 -9.70
CA ALA A 65 4.11 -16.58 -9.68
C ALA A 65 5.08 -16.33 -8.51
N ALA A 66 4.79 -16.86 -7.31
CA ALA A 66 5.67 -16.77 -6.15
C ALA A 66 7.01 -17.48 -6.38
N TYR A 67 7.01 -18.64 -7.01
CA TYR A 67 8.25 -19.35 -7.39
C TYR A 67 9.08 -18.49 -8.36
N ARG A 68 8.45 -17.94 -9.39
CA ARG A 68 9.10 -17.05 -10.34
C ARG A 68 9.77 -15.86 -9.66
N VAL A 69 9.07 -15.20 -8.73
CA VAL A 69 9.62 -14.04 -7.99
C VAL A 69 10.74 -14.47 -7.04
N LYS A 70 10.49 -15.49 -6.21
CA LYS A 70 11.39 -15.84 -5.09
C LYS A 70 12.58 -16.70 -5.49
N SER A 71 12.41 -17.60 -6.46
CA SER A 71 13.45 -18.56 -6.87
C SER A 71 14.20 -18.11 -8.11
N GLU A 72 13.55 -17.40 -9.03
CA GLU A 72 14.13 -16.96 -10.30
C GLU A 72 14.53 -15.47 -10.30
N GLY A 73 14.06 -14.69 -9.31
CA GLY A 73 14.32 -13.24 -9.23
C GLY A 73 13.64 -12.43 -10.34
N LEU A 74 12.58 -12.97 -10.93
CA LEU A 74 11.84 -12.33 -12.02
C LEU A 74 10.62 -11.56 -11.49
N ASN A 75 10.06 -10.68 -12.33
CA ASN A 75 8.88 -9.91 -11.97
C ASN A 75 7.65 -10.82 -11.75
N ASN A 76 6.75 -10.36 -10.88
CA ASN A 76 5.46 -10.99 -10.63
C ASN A 76 4.62 -10.99 -11.93
N ASN A 77 4.14 -12.17 -12.32
CA ASN A 77 3.31 -12.37 -13.52
C ASN A 77 1.96 -13.01 -13.19
N LEU A 78 1.48 -12.87 -11.96
CA LEU A 78 0.23 -13.49 -11.53
C LEU A 78 -0.97 -13.02 -12.36
N LEU A 79 -1.02 -11.73 -12.70
CA LEU A 79 -2.13 -11.17 -13.49
C LEU A 79 -2.18 -11.73 -14.90
N GLU A 80 -1.03 -11.87 -15.55
CA GLU A 80 -0.92 -12.46 -16.86
C GLU A 80 -1.35 -13.93 -16.84
N LEU A 81 -0.97 -14.68 -15.80
CA LEU A 81 -1.38 -16.07 -15.63
C LEU A 81 -2.90 -16.18 -15.45
N ILE A 82 -3.51 -15.31 -14.64
CA ILE A 82 -4.96 -15.28 -14.43
C ILE A 82 -5.69 -14.87 -15.72
N ALA A 83 -5.19 -13.85 -16.43
CA ALA A 83 -5.80 -13.39 -17.68
C ALA A 83 -5.77 -14.45 -18.80
N GLN A 84 -4.79 -15.35 -18.78
CA GLN A 84 -4.67 -16.47 -19.71
C GLN A 84 -5.52 -17.68 -19.32
N ASP A 85 -5.97 -17.77 -18.09
CA ASP A 85 -6.84 -18.85 -17.63
C ASP A 85 -8.32 -18.50 -17.88
N GLY A 86 -8.91 -19.10 -18.90
CA GLY A 86 -10.29 -18.85 -19.33
C GLY A 86 -11.36 -19.08 -18.24
N ALA A 87 -11.04 -19.83 -17.17
CA ALA A 87 -11.98 -20.07 -16.07
C ALA A 87 -12.34 -18.78 -15.32
N PHE A 88 -11.42 -17.79 -15.25
CA PHE A 88 -11.68 -16.51 -14.58
C PHE A 88 -12.56 -15.58 -15.44
N ASN A 89 -12.58 -15.74 -16.75
CA ASN A 89 -13.32 -14.86 -17.68
C ASN A 89 -13.04 -13.36 -17.40
N LEU A 90 -11.79 -13.04 -17.10
CA LEU A 90 -11.28 -11.69 -16.83
C LEU A 90 -10.14 -11.37 -17.78
N ASN A 91 -10.17 -10.21 -18.39
CA ASN A 91 -9.06 -9.70 -19.17
C ASN A 91 -8.10 -8.87 -18.30
N LEU A 92 -6.92 -8.55 -18.85
CA LEU A 92 -5.89 -7.83 -18.10
C LEU A 92 -6.35 -6.44 -17.63
N ASP A 93 -7.14 -5.72 -18.44
CA ASP A 93 -7.64 -4.39 -18.09
C ASP A 93 -8.58 -4.45 -16.89
N GLU A 94 -9.45 -5.47 -16.83
CA GLU A 94 -10.35 -5.69 -15.69
C GLU A 94 -9.56 -6.04 -14.43
N LEU A 95 -8.53 -6.87 -14.53
CA LEU A 95 -7.62 -7.19 -13.43
C LEU A 95 -6.91 -5.94 -12.91
N MET A 96 -6.37 -5.11 -13.80
CA MET A 96 -5.74 -3.84 -13.43
C MET A 96 -6.70 -2.87 -12.72
N GLN A 97 -8.00 -2.89 -13.02
CA GLN A 97 -8.98 -2.10 -12.29
C GLN A 97 -9.20 -2.60 -10.85
N VAL A 98 -9.05 -3.91 -10.62
CA VAL A 98 -9.10 -4.48 -9.26
C VAL A 98 -7.89 -4.04 -8.45
N LEU A 99 -6.73 -3.90 -9.08
CA LEU A 99 -5.44 -3.62 -8.44
C LEU A 99 -5.15 -2.13 -8.21
N LYS A 100 -6.15 -1.28 -8.19
CA LYS A 100 -5.93 0.13 -7.83
C LYS A 100 -5.56 0.24 -6.35
N PRO A 101 -4.35 0.73 -5.98
CA PRO A 101 -3.89 0.79 -4.59
C PRO A 101 -4.85 1.53 -3.67
N GLU A 102 -5.54 2.55 -4.19
CA GLU A 102 -6.50 3.38 -3.45
C GLU A 102 -7.68 2.58 -2.88
N ARG A 103 -7.94 1.38 -3.41
CA ARG A 103 -8.99 0.48 -2.90
C ARG A 103 -8.56 -0.31 -1.66
N TYR A 104 -7.27 -0.29 -1.32
CA TYR A 104 -6.68 -1.09 -0.25
C TYR A 104 -6.21 -0.25 0.95
N VAL A 105 -6.30 1.07 0.86
CA VAL A 105 -5.86 1.99 1.93
C VAL A 105 -6.90 2.16 3.06
N GLY A 106 -8.12 1.64 2.88
CA GLY A 106 -9.21 1.77 3.85
C GLY A 106 -9.51 3.22 4.20
N ARG A 107 -9.62 3.51 5.50
CA ARG A 107 -9.89 4.86 6.02
C ARG A 107 -8.62 5.67 6.36
N ALA A 108 -7.43 5.20 6.01
CA ALA A 108 -6.19 5.86 6.39
C ALA A 108 -6.13 7.35 5.97
N PRO A 109 -6.53 7.76 4.74
CA PRO A 109 -6.55 9.16 4.37
C PRO A 109 -7.50 10.00 5.25
N GLN A 110 -8.73 9.51 5.47
CA GLN A 110 -9.72 10.19 6.29
C GLN A 110 -9.28 10.31 7.75
N GLN A 111 -8.72 9.23 8.31
CA GLN A 111 -8.21 9.25 9.69
C GLN A 111 -7.05 10.24 9.85
N THR A 112 -6.17 10.33 8.86
CA THR A 112 -5.09 11.32 8.85
C THR A 112 -5.64 12.74 8.85
N GLU A 113 -6.61 13.03 7.97
CA GLU A 113 -7.24 14.35 7.92
C GLU A 113 -8.01 14.70 9.21
N GLU A 114 -8.77 13.74 9.75
CA GLU A 114 -9.52 13.89 11.00
C GLU A 114 -8.55 14.21 12.16
N PHE A 115 -7.44 13.50 12.25
CA PHE A 115 -6.41 13.74 13.26
C PHE A 115 -5.74 15.12 13.11
N ILE A 116 -5.36 15.47 11.89
CA ILE A 116 -4.75 16.80 11.63
C ILE A 116 -5.72 17.91 12.02
N LYS A 117 -6.98 17.84 11.56
CA LYS A 117 -7.98 18.90 11.81
C LYS A 117 -8.44 18.94 13.27
N GLY A 118 -8.62 17.77 13.89
CA GLY A 118 -9.19 17.66 15.24
C GLY A 118 -8.16 17.85 16.36
N GLU A 119 -6.94 17.40 16.17
CA GLU A 119 -5.92 17.40 17.21
C GLU A 119 -4.76 18.35 16.90
N VAL A 120 -4.16 18.23 15.72
CA VAL A 120 -2.91 18.93 15.39
C VAL A 120 -3.14 20.43 15.22
N LEU A 121 -4.07 20.83 14.36
CA LEU A 121 -4.32 22.26 14.08
C LEU A 121 -4.76 23.06 15.31
N PRO A 122 -5.63 22.56 16.21
CA PRO A 122 -5.98 23.27 17.45
C PRO A 122 -4.77 23.47 18.38
N ILE A 123 -3.87 22.47 18.47
CA ILE A 123 -2.65 22.59 19.28
C ILE A 123 -1.71 23.64 18.68
N LEU A 124 -1.52 23.63 17.36
CA LEU A 124 -0.67 24.62 16.68
C LEU A 124 -1.23 26.03 16.82
N GLU A 125 -2.53 26.22 16.65
CA GLU A 125 -3.17 27.54 16.81
C GLU A 125 -3.05 28.06 18.24
N LYS A 126 -3.26 27.19 19.24
CA LYS A 126 -3.11 27.56 20.67
C LYS A 126 -1.70 28.00 21.02
N ASN A 127 -0.69 27.47 20.34
CA ASN A 127 0.72 27.70 20.61
C ASN A 127 1.44 28.45 19.48
N LYS A 128 0.70 29.21 18.67
CA LYS A 128 1.25 29.88 17.48
C LYS A 128 2.43 30.80 17.77
N ASP A 129 2.45 31.43 18.95
CA ASP A 129 3.52 32.34 19.36
C ASP A 129 4.84 31.59 19.68
N LEU A 130 4.78 30.27 19.82
CA LEU A 130 5.94 29.40 20.07
C LEU A 130 6.44 28.72 18.79
N LEU A 131 5.72 28.86 17.66
CA LEU A 131 6.12 28.24 16.40
C LEU A 131 7.32 28.97 15.81
N GLY A 132 8.24 28.20 15.22
CA GLY A 132 9.45 28.74 14.56
C GLY A 132 10.64 28.98 15.48
N LEU A 133 10.54 28.62 16.76
CA LEU A 133 11.71 28.53 17.63
C LEU A 133 12.64 27.47 17.06
N LYS A 134 13.81 27.89 16.55
CA LYS A 134 14.84 26.96 16.05
C LYS A 134 15.82 26.70 17.15
N SER A 135 16.01 25.42 17.49
CA SER A 135 17.13 24.94 18.25
C SER A 135 18.16 24.34 17.27
N GLU A 136 19.41 24.72 17.37
CA GLU A 136 20.51 24.13 16.59
C GLU A 136 21.14 23.00 17.40
N LEU A 137 20.95 21.77 16.94
CA LEU A 137 21.78 20.65 17.38
C LEU A 137 23.20 20.87 16.87
N LYS A 138 24.12 21.29 17.75
CA LYS A 138 25.55 21.22 17.49
C LYS A 138 26.02 19.81 17.81
N VAL A 139 26.19 18.99 16.77
CA VAL A 139 26.86 17.69 16.84
C VAL A 139 28.35 17.89 16.58
#